data_1bd540241554cc42f033d1121e4b5ed0
#
_entry.id   1bd540241554cc42f033d1121e4b5ed0
#
_cell.length_a   1.000
_cell.length_b   1.000
_cell.length_c   1.000
_cell.angle_alpha   90.00
_cell.angle_beta   90.00
_cell.angle_gamma   90.00
#
_symmetry.space_group_name_H-M   'P 1'
#
loop_
_entity.id
_entity.type
_entity.pdbx_description
1 polymer ?
#
loop_
_entity_poly.entity_id
_entity_poly.type
_entity_poly.pdbx_seq_one_letter_code
_entity_poly.pdbx_strand_id
1 'polypeptide(L)'
;MSTQMSVFLSQEAAQPQWGARAILSFSEAGATIHIGEGHDLGAVQRAGRTLDGQGIALVSLSGEGWDLESVWAFYQGYRGPKKKNALEWDALSETDQAELEARIRSTDWTRDIINKTAEEVAPRQLATMAAEYIKSVAPAGTVKAKIVKDKDLLTEGWEGIYAVGRGSERTSAMLQLDFNPTGDEDAPVFACLVGKGITFDSGGYSIKPGQFMTAM
;
A
#
# COMPACT_ATOMS: atom_id res chain seq x y z
N MET A 1 2.23 9.55 29.04
CA MET A 1 2.62 8.20 28.64
C MET A 1 1.53 7.70 27.71
N SER A 2 1.84 7.34 26.48
CA SER A 2 0.86 6.73 25.59
C SER A 2 0.57 5.32 26.12
N THR A 3 -0.68 5.04 26.46
CA THR A 3 -1.08 3.73 26.95
C THR A 3 -1.10 2.76 25.77
N GLN A 4 -0.31 1.71 25.83
CA GLN A 4 -0.31 0.62 24.88
C GLN A 4 -1.60 -0.19 25.05
N MET A 5 -2.27 -0.52 23.95
CA MET A 5 -3.46 -1.37 23.96
C MET A 5 -3.10 -2.74 23.38
N SER A 6 -3.32 -3.78 24.17
CA SER A 6 -3.23 -5.16 23.68
C SER A 6 -4.46 -5.50 22.84
N VAL A 7 -4.27 -6.22 21.73
CA VAL A 7 -5.33 -6.65 20.82
C VAL A 7 -5.21 -8.15 20.57
N PHE A 8 -6.30 -8.86 20.80
CA PHE A 8 -6.40 -10.31 20.72
C PHE A 8 -7.32 -10.74 19.60
N LEU A 9 -7.11 -11.94 19.05
CA LEU A 9 -8.05 -12.60 18.15
C LEU A 9 -8.92 -13.61 18.89
N SER A 10 -10.18 -13.74 18.47
CA SER A 10 -11.10 -14.78 18.94
C SER A 10 -11.95 -15.31 17.80
N GLN A 11 -12.08 -16.63 17.72
CA GLN A 11 -13.01 -17.30 16.82
C GLN A 11 -14.45 -17.27 17.35
N GLU A 12 -14.64 -17.02 18.64
CA GLU A 12 -15.95 -16.89 19.25
C GLU A 12 -16.63 -15.59 18.85
N ALA A 13 -17.94 -15.62 18.72
CA ALA A 13 -18.72 -14.41 18.49
C ALA A 13 -18.64 -13.47 19.72
N ALA A 14 -18.71 -12.17 19.46
CA ALA A 14 -18.82 -11.19 20.54
C ALA A 14 -20.05 -11.45 21.41
N GLN A 15 -19.93 -11.19 22.73
CA GLN A 15 -21.07 -11.32 23.64
C GLN A 15 -22.22 -10.38 23.20
N PRO A 16 -23.50 -10.77 23.45
CA PRO A 16 -24.68 -10.03 22.96
C PRO A 16 -24.71 -8.54 23.35
N GLN A 17 -24.11 -8.17 24.47
CA GLN A 17 -24.04 -6.78 24.93
C GLN A 17 -23.28 -5.86 23.97
N TRP A 18 -22.41 -6.41 23.13
CA TRP A 18 -21.65 -5.66 22.11
C TRP A 18 -22.41 -5.51 20.80
N GLY A 19 -23.58 -6.19 20.68
CA GLY A 19 -24.40 -6.20 19.46
C GLY A 19 -24.13 -7.41 18.57
N ALA A 20 -25.15 -7.85 17.86
CA ALA A 20 -25.16 -9.10 17.07
C ALA A 20 -24.12 -9.16 15.93
N ARG A 21 -23.52 -8.05 15.56
CA ARG A 21 -22.52 -7.94 14.48
C ARG A 21 -21.23 -7.26 14.95
N ALA A 22 -20.99 -7.23 16.26
CA ALA A 22 -19.80 -6.61 16.80
C ALA A 22 -18.57 -7.41 16.38
N ILE A 23 -17.61 -6.72 15.77
CA ILE A 23 -16.29 -7.28 15.44
C ILE A 23 -15.25 -6.96 16.52
N LEU A 24 -15.56 -6.05 17.45
CA LEU A 24 -14.69 -5.64 18.54
C LEU A 24 -15.44 -5.69 19.87
N SER A 25 -14.76 -6.16 20.89
CA SER A 25 -15.15 -5.98 22.29
C SER A 25 -13.95 -5.47 23.09
N PHE A 26 -14.22 -4.88 24.25
CA PHE A 26 -13.19 -4.28 25.10
C PHE A 26 -13.30 -4.84 26.53
N SER A 27 -12.15 -5.00 27.15
CA SER A 27 -12.01 -5.41 28.56
C SER A 27 -10.84 -4.65 29.20
N GLU A 28 -10.58 -4.91 30.46
CA GLU A 28 -9.39 -4.38 31.16
C GLU A 28 -8.09 -4.90 30.52
N ALA A 29 -8.10 -6.07 29.88
CA ALA A 29 -6.94 -6.64 29.19
C ALA A 29 -6.65 -5.99 27.84
N GLY A 30 -7.61 -5.31 27.22
CA GLY A 30 -7.49 -4.70 25.91
C GLY A 30 -8.71 -4.91 25.02
N ALA A 31 -8.48 -4.95 23.70
CA ALA A 31 -9.51 -5.20 22.69
C ALA A 31 -9.43 -6.64 22.16
N THR A 32 -10.59 -7.23 21.86
CA THR A 32 -10.68 -8.54 21.20
C THR A 32 -11.40 -8.40 19.88
N ILE A 33 -10.78 -8.91 18.81
CA ILE A 33 -11.36 -8.97 17.47
C ILE A 33 -12.03 -10.32 17.28
N HIS A 34 -13.31 -10.32 16.96
CA HIS A 34 -14.11 -11.52 16.73
C HIS A 34 -14.14 -11.84 15.23
N ILE A 35 -13.35 -12.83 14.80
CA ILE A 35 -13.15 -13.22 13.40
C ILE A 35 -14.04 -14.37 12.92
N GLY A 36 -14.71 -15.07 13.86
CA GLY A 36 -15.50 -16.26 13.56
C GLY A 36 -14.68 -17.44 13.02
N GLU A 37 -15.34 -18.54 12.69
CA GLU A 37 -14.68 -19.75 12.19
C GLU A 37 -14.04 -19.57 10.80
N GLY A 38 -14.49 -18.56 10.01
CA GLY A 38 -14.01 -18.30 8.66
C GLY A 38 -12.76 -17.44 8.55
N HIS A 39 -12.12 -17.06 9.64
CA HIS A 39 -10.95 -16.16 9.68
C HIS A 39 -11.14 -14.90 8.80
N ASP A 40 -12.19 -14.12 9.09
CA ASP A 40 -12.51 -12.89 8.31
C ASP A 40 -11.42 -11.82 8.46
N LEU A 41 -10.44 -11.85 7.56
CA LEU A 41 -9.38 -10.83 7.46
C LEU A 41 -9.96 -9.42 7.23
N GLY A 42 -11.13 -9.33 6.62
CA GLY A 42 -11.84 -8.05 6.48
C GLY A 42 -12.32 -7.53 7.84
N ALA A 43 -12.74 -8.40 8.77
CA ALA A 43 -13.04 -7.99 10.14
C ALA A 43 -11.80 -7.47 10.86
N VAL A 44 -10.66 -8.14 10.70
CA VAL A 44 -9.37 -7.73 11.27
C VAL A 44 -8.98 -6.32 10.76
N GLN A 45 -9.08 -6.10 9.45
CA GLN A 45 -8.79 -4.80 8.84
C GLN A 45 -9.74 -3.70 9.34
N ARG A 46 -11.05 -3.99 9.44
CA ARG A 46 -12.05 -3.04 9.96
C ARG A 46 -11.80 -2.70 11.42
N ALA A 47 -11.40 -3.68 12.23
CA ALA A 47 -11.04 -3.48 13.63
C ALA A 47 -9.83 -2.53 13.76
N GLY A 48 -8.78 -2.75 12.99
CA GLY A 48 -7.63 -1.85 12.93
C GLY A 48 -8.04 -0.41 12.60
N ARG A 49 -8.91 -0.22 11.59
CA ARG A 49 -9.43 1.10 11.21
C ARG A 49 -10.26 1.74 12.31
N THR A 50 -11.02 0.96 13.06
CA THR A 50 -11.81 1.45 14.19
C THR A 50 -10.91 1.97 15.30
N LEU A 51 -9.84 1.22 15.66
CA LEU A 51 -8.89 1.63 16.69
C LEU A 51 -8.09 2.87 16.26
N ASP A 52 -7.67 2.96 15.01
CA ASP A 52 -7.06 4.20 14.47
C ASP A 52 -8.04 5.39 14.57
N GLY A 53 -9.29 5.19 14.19
CA GLY A 53 -10.35 6.21 14.28
C GLY A 53 -10.62 6.70 15.71
N GLN A 54 -10.45 5.83 16.70
CA GLN A 54 -10.53 6.15 18.12
C GLN A 54 -9.28 6.86 18.68
N GLY A 55 -8.24 7.00 17.85
CA GLY A 55 -7.01 7.69 18.25
C GLY A 55 -6.06 6.85 19.10
N ILE A 56 -6.21 5.53 19.10
CA ILE A 56 -5.27 4.62 19.79
C ILE A 56 -3.93 4.67 19.05
N ALA A 57 -2.90 5.19 19.71
CA ALA A 57 -1.62 5.49 19.06
C ALA A 57 -0.61 4.33 19.10
N LEU A 58 -0.75 3.40 20.04
CA LEU A 58 0.14 2.25 20.21
C LEU A 58 -0.69 1.00 20.45
N VAL A 59 -0.55 0.01 19.60
CA VAL A 59 -1.21 -1.30 19.69
C VAL A 59 -0.15 -2.40 19.71
N SER A 60 -0.38 -3.41 20.56
CA SER A 60 0.35 -4.68 20.56
C SER A 60 -0.60 -5.80 20.20
N LEU A 61 -0.34 -6.51 19.10
CA LEU A 61 -1.07 -7.72 18.73
C LEU A 61 -0.53 -8.86 19.57
N SER A 62 -1.37 -9.42 20.45
CA SER A 62 -0.97 -10.34 21.49
C SER A 62 -1.85 -11.59 21.50
N GLY A 63 -1.32 -12.68 22.05
CA GLY A 63 -2.01 -13.96 22.14
C GLY A 63 -1.90 -14.81 20.88
N GLU A 64 -2.68 -15.89 20.83
CA GLU A 64 -2.62 -16.86 19.75
C GLU A 64 -3.46 -16.44 18.53
N GLY A 65 -3.18 -17.06 17.39
CA GLY A 65 -3.96 -16.92 16.15
C GLY A 65 -3.50 -15.81 15.20
N TRP A 66 -2.52 -15.02 15.59
CA TRP A 66 -1.89 -14.05 14.69
C TRP A 66 -0.89 -14.76 13.76
N ASP A 67 -1.09 -14.56 12.47
CA ASP A 67 -0.22 -14.99 11.38
C ASP A 67 0.12 -13.81 10.46
N LEU A 68 0.95 -14.04 9.45
CA LEU A 68 1.34 -13.01 8.48
C LEU A 68 0.14 -12.25 7.89
N GLU A 69 -0.91 -12.97 7.49
CA GLU A 69 -2.04 -12.36 6.81
C GLU A 69 -2.94 -11.55 7.75
N SER A 70 -3.16 -12.02 8.96
CA SER A 70 -3.95 -11.30 9.96
C SER A 70 -3.22 -10.06 10.48
N VAL A 71 -1.91 -10.14 10.74
CA VAL A 71 -1.11 -8.95 11.09
C VAL A 71 -1.09 -7.94 9.95
N TRP A 72 -0.92 -8.41 8.72
CA TRP A 72 -0.98 -7.57 7.52
C TRP A 72 -2.35 -6.90 7.32
N ALA A 73 -3.44 -7.66 7.50
CA ALA A 73 -4.80 -7.11 7.41
C ALA A 73 -5.05 -6.04 8.49
N PHE A 74 -4.60 -6.29 9.73
CA PHE A 74 -4.69 -5.31 10.81
C PHE A 74 -3.91 -4.04 10.49
N TYR A 75 -2.65 -4.19 10.06
CA TYR A 75 -1.78 -3.07 9.66
C TYR A 75 -2.45 -2.19 8.60
N GLN A 76 -3.02 -2.77 7.56
CA GLN A 76 -3.68 -2.01 6.49
C GLN A 76 -4.86 -1.15 7.00
N GLY A 77 -5.57 -1.63 8.01
CA GLY A 77 -6.65 -0.90 8.65
C GLY A 77 -6.15 0.16 9.63
N TYR A 78 -5.22 -0.21 10.50
CA TYR A 78 -4.74 0.60 11.61
C TYR A 78 -3.80 1.73 11.17
N ARG A 79 -3.06 1.52 10.09
CA ARG A 79 -2.15 2.52 9.54
C ARG A 79 -2.92 3.61 8.80
N GLY A 80 -3.28 4.66 9.48
CA GLY A 80 -3.90 5.85 8.88
C GLY A 80 -2.95 6.58 7.92
N PRO A 81 -3.48 7.28 6.91
CA PRO A 81 -2.67 7.90 5.84
C PRO A 81 -1.77 9.05 6.34
N LYS A 82 -2.10 9.65 7.46
CA LYS A 82 -1.37 10.83 8.00
C LYS A 82 -0.80 10.62 9.40
N LYS A 83 -1.13 9.51 10.05
CA LYS A 83 -0.67 9.20 11.41
C LYS A 83 0.33 8.06 11.37
N LYS A 84 1.40 8.21 12.12
CA LYS A 84 2.39 7.14 12.36
C LYS A 84 2.02 6.46 13.67
N ASN A 85 0.96 5.65 13.64
CA ASN A 85 0.62 4.78 14.77
C ASN A 85 1.69 3.71 14.90
N ALA A 86 2.04 3.36 16.13
CA ALA A 86 2.97 2.27 16.39
C ALA A 86 2.18 0.94 16.54
N LEU A 87 2.67 -0.09 15.88
CA LEU A 87 2.13 -1.44 15.92
C LEU A 87 3.25 -2.39 16.30
N GLU A 88 3.01 -3.17 17.34
CA GLU A 88 3.87 -4.26 17.78
C GLU A 88 3.10 -5.58 17.61
N TRP A 89 3.81 -6.66 17.38
CA TRP A 89 3.22 -8.01 17.28
C TRP A 89 4.16 -9.03 17.88
N ASP A 90 3.57 -10.12 18.38
CA ASP A 90 4.30 -11.28 18.86
C ASP A 90 5.09 -11.96 17.72
N ALA A 91 5.99 -12.86 18.10
CA ALA A 91 6.93 -13.46 17.16
C ALA A 91 6.23 -14.21 16.01
N LEU A 92 6.45 -13.75 14.80
CA LEU A 92 6.23 -14.49 13.57
C LEU A 92 7.48 -15.33 13.27
N SER A 93 7.39 -16.28 12.32
CA SER A 93 8.58 -16.92 11.78
C SER A 93 9.52 -15.89 11.14
N GLU A 94 10.83 -16.16 11.07
CA GLU A 94 11.80 -15.25 10.43
C GLU A 94 11.38 -14.92 8.99
N THR A 95 10.86 -15.90 8.25
CA THR A 95 10.39 -15.71 6.87
C THR A 95 9.17 -14.78 6.81
N ASP A 96 8.16 -15.02 7.67
CA ASP A 96 6.95 -14.19 7.70
C ASP A 96 7.25 -12.78 8.18
N GLN A 97 8.16 -12.64 9.14
CA GLN A 97 8.62 -11.33 9.61
C GLN A 97 9.26 -10.54 8.46
N ALA A 98 10.18 -11.15 7.70
CA ALA A 98 10.85 -10.49 6.58
C ALA A 98 9.86 -10.09 5.48
N GLU A 99 8.88 -10.96 5.17
CA GLU A 99 7.83 -10.67 4.20
C GLU A 99 6.91 -9.54 4.68
N LEU A 100 6.46 -9.58 5.92
CA LEU A 100 5.63 -8.53 6.52
C LEU A 100 6.32 -7.16 6.46
N GLU A 101 7.59 -7.10 6.84
CA GLU A 101 8.37 -5.87 6.78
C GLU A 101 8.53 -5.35 5.35
N ALA A 102 8.69 -6.23 4.37
CA ALA A 102 8.75 -5.85 2.95
C ALA A 102 7.41 -5.28 2.47
N ARG A 103 6.28 -5.92 2.84
CA ARG A 103 4.91 -5.43 2.55
C ARG A 103 4.66 -4.06 3.18
N ILE A 104 5.06 -3.88 4.44
CA ILE A 104 4.94 -2.61 5.17
C ILE A 104 5.74 -1.51 4.47
N ARG A 105 7.03 -1.75 4.22
CA ARG A 105 7.90 -0.76 3.56
C ARG A 105 7.36 -0.33 2.20
N SER A 106 6.93 -1.28 1.38
CA SER A 106 6.41 -1.01 0.03
C SER A 106 5.10 -0.24 0.06
N THR A 107 4.22 -0.59 1.00
CA THR A 107 2.93 0.07 1.16
C THR A 107 3.09 1.48 1.72
N ASP A 108 3.95 1.67 2.71
CA ASP A 108 4.23 3.00 3.27
C ASP A 108 4.86 3.92 2.22
N TRP A 109 5.82 3.42 1.46
CA TRP A 109 6.39 4.17 0.35
C TRP A 109 5.33 4.59 -0.67
N THR A 110 4.46 3.65 -1.08
CA THR A 110 3.37 3.94 -2.02
C THR A 110 2.41 5.00 -1.47
N ARG A 111 2.01 4.88 -0.20
CA ARG A 111 1.14 5.87 0.45
C ARG A 111 1.78 7.24 0.58
N ASP A 112 3.07 7.29 0.87
CA ASP A 112 3.83 8.54 0.94
C ASP A 112 3.90 9.23 -0.44
N ILE A 113 4.06 8.46 -1.53
CA ILE A 113 4.01 8.98 -2.91
C ILE A 113 2.60 9.50 -3.25
N ILE A 114 1.54 8.76 -2.91
CA ILE A 114 0.15 9.19 -3.17
C ILE A 114 -0.19 10.50 -2.44
N ASN A 115 0.40 10.74 -1.28
CA ASN A 115 0.18 11.96 -0.50
C ASN A 115 1.01 13.17 -0.99
N LYS A 116 1.93 12.99 -1.94
CA LYS A 116 2.69 14.08 -2.52
C LYS A 116 1.84 14.89 -3.52
N THR A 117 2.23 16.15 -3.68
CA THR A 117 1.59 17.01 -4.67
C THR A 117 1.92 16.56 -6.09
N ALA A 118 1.06 16.88 -7.08
CA ALA A 118 1.35 16.63 -8.49
C ALA A 118 2.61 17.36 -8.99
N GLU A 119 3.02 18.42 -8.29
CA GLU A 119 4.29 19.12 -8.53
C GLU A 119 5.50 18.24 -8.19
N GLU A 120 5.47 17.58 -7.02
CA GLU A 120 6.56 16.72 -6.54
C GLU A 120 6.65 15.40 -7.29
N VAL A 121 5.51 14.87 -7.73
CA VAL A 121 5.41 13.57 -8.42
C VAL A 121 4.97 13.72 -9.88
N ALA A 122 5.43 14.76 -10.56
CA ALA A 122 5.21 14.89 -12.01
C ALA A 122 5.73 13.63 -12.75
N PRO A 123 5.26 13.34 -13.98
CA PRO A 123 5.47 12.02 -14.61
C PRO A 123 6.91 11.50 -14.59
N ARG A 124 7.87 12.37 -14.92
CA ARG A 124 9.28 11.99 -14.90
C ARG A 124 9.82 11.74 -13.50
N GLN A 125 9.43 12.58 -12.54
CA GLN A 125 9.82 12.42 -11.14
C GLN A 125 9.28 11.11 -10.57
N LEU A 126 8.00 10.81 -10.79
CA LEU A 126 7.41 9.54 -10.36
C LEU A 126 8.13 8.34 -10.96
N ALA A 127 8.41 8.37 -12.27
CA ALA A 127 9.15 7.29 -12.94
C ALA A 127 10.56 7.10 -12.37
N THR A 128 11.27 8.20 -12.08
CA THR A 128 12.60 8.16 -11.49
C THR A 128 12.56 7.61 -10.06
N MET A 129 11.68 8.14 -9.21
CA MET A 129 11.53 7.70 -7.82
C MET A 129 11.17 6.22 -7.73
N ALA A 130 10.27 5.74 -8.60
CA ALA A 130 9.88 4.34 -8.64
C ALA A 130 11.06 3.44 -9.07
N ALA A 131 11.81 3.84 -10.11
CA ALA A 131 12.97 3.09 -10.56
C ALA A 131 14.07 3.00 -9.48
N GLU A 132 14.34 4.11 -8.80
CA GLU A 132 15.33 4.17 -7.72
C GLU A 132 14.92 3.32 -6.52
N TYR A 133 13.65 3.44 -6.08
CA TYR A 133 13.15 2.64 -4.97
C TYR A 133 13.21 1.15 -5.27
N ILE A 134 12.68 0.70 -6.41
CA ILE A 134 12.68 -0.72 -6.77
C ILE A 134 14.11 -1.27 -6.86
N LYS A 135 15.04 -0.52 -7.48
CA LYS A 135 16.46 -0.91 -7.52
C LYS A 135 17.11 -0.98 -6.13
N SER A 136 16.67 -0.15 -5.20
CA SER A 136 17.24 -0.11 -3.85
C SER A 136 16.80 -1.29 -2.97
N VAL A 137 15.63 -1.87 -3.24
CA VAL A 137 15.08 -2.99 -2.45
C VAL A 137 15.25 -4.36 -3.12
N ALA A 138 15.49 -4.38 -4.43
CA ALA A 138 15.72 -5.61 -5.18
C ALA A 138 17.18 -6.10 -5.00
N PRO A 139 17.43 -7.41 -5.12
CA PRO A 139 18.80 -7.93 -5.16
C PRO A 139 19.61 -7.25 -6.27
N ALA A 140 20.90 -7.02 -6.00
CA ALA A 140 21.78 -6.31 -6.93
C ALA A 140 21.80 -6.98 -8.32
N GLY A 141 21.64 -6.19 -9.38
CA GLY A 141 21.70 -6.67 -10.77
C GLY A 141 20.43 -7.32 -11.29
N THR A 142 19.39 -7.50 -10.48
CA THR A 142 18.14 -8.17 -10.91
C THR A 142 17.14 -7.24 -11.57
N VAL A 143 17.32 -5.91 -11.50
CA VAL A 143 16.40 -4.92 -12.08
C VAL A 143 17.09 -4.10 -13.14
N LYS A 144 16.56 -4.17 -14.37
CA LYS A 144 16.84 -3.22 -15.43
C LYS A 144 15.71 -2.20 -15.50
N ALA A 145 16.03 -0.91 -15.56
CA ALA A 145 15.04 0.16 -15.66
C ALA A 145 15.36 1.09 -16.81
N LYS A 146 14.34 1.42 -17.62
CA LYS A 146 14.41 2.38 -18.72
C LYS A 146 13.26 3.37 -18.58
N ILE A 147 13.58 4.67 -18.65
CA ILE A 147 12.57 5.74 -18.65
C ILE A 147 12.55 6.34 -20.05
N VAL A 148 11.41 6.16 -20.73
CA VAL A 148 11.11 6.79 -22.03
C VAL A 148 10.29 8.05 -21.78
N LYS A 149 10.68 9.16 -22.36
CA LYS A 149 10.07 10.48 -22.08
C LYS A 149 9.99 11.36 -23.33
N ASP A 150 9.16 12.36 -23.24
CA ASP A 150 9.05 13.40 -24.25
C ASP A 150 8.78 12.82 -25.65
N LYS A 151 9.53 13.29 -26.65
CA LYS A 151 9.42 12.84 -28.05
C LYS A 151 9.93 11.42 -28.27
N ASP A 152 10.74 10.88 -27.37
CA ASP A 152 11.22 9.49 -27.46
C ASP A 152 10.03 8.51 -27.35
N LEU A 153 8.94 8.92 -26.68
CA LEU A 153 7.70 8.15 -26.65
C LEU A 153 7.11 7.91 -28.05
N LEU A 154 7.27 8.85 -28.99
CA LEU A 154 6.81 8.70 -30.37
C LEU A 154 7.69 7.72 -31.15
N THR A 155 9.01 7.79 -30.98
CA THR A 155 9.96 6.94 -31.69
C THR A 155 9.96 5.50 -31.21
N GLU A 156 9.50 5.27 -29.95
CA GLU A 156 9.43 3.95 -29.33
C GLU A 156 8.02 3.32 -29.35
N GLY A 157 7.07 3.93 -30.08
CA GLY A 157 5.73 3.35 -30.28
C GLY A 157 4.75 3.62 -29.12
N TRP A 158 5.01 4.65 -28.29
CA TRP A 158 4.15 5.04 -27.16
C TRP A 158 3.35 6.31 -27.45
N GLU A 159 2.86 6.47 -28.67
CA GLU A 159 2.15 7.65 -29.15
C GLU A 159 0.95 8.02 -28.30
N GLY A 160 0.22 7.03 -27.77
CA GLY A 160 -0.94 7.24 -26.89
C GLY A 160 -0.56 7.98 -25.60
N ILE A 161 0.57 7.61 -24.98
CA ILE A 161 1.07 8.26 -23.77
C ILE A 161 1.49 9.70 -24.08
N TYR A 162 2.20 9.90 -25.17
CA TYR A 162 2.58 11.23 -25.63
C TYR A 162 1.36 12.11 -25.92
N ALA A 163 0.39 11.59 -26.68
CA ALA A 163 -0.79 12.34 -27.11
C ALA A 163 -1.63 12.84 -25.92
N VAL A 164 -1.77 12.02 -24.87
CA VAL A 164 -2.53 12.40 -23.66
C VAL A 164 -1.80 13.49 -22.88
N GLY A 165 -0.49 13.41 -22.73
CA GLY A 165 0.29 14.35 -21.92
C GLY A 165 0.84 15.58 -22.64
N ARG A 166 0.75 15.66 -23.96
CA ARG A 166 1.40 16.73 -24.77
C ARG A 166 0.92 18.15 -24.46
N GLY A 167 -0.24 18.31 -23.85
CA GLY A 167 -0.77 19.61 -23.45
C GLY A 167 -0.28 20.09 -22.09
N SER A 168 0.47 19.27 -21.37
CA SER A 168 1.05 19.62 -20.06
C SER A 168 2.43 20.23 -20.26
N GLU A 169 2.79 21.20 -19.42
CA GLU A 169 4.18 21.67 -19.31
C GLU A 169 5.11 20.58 -18.77
N ARG A 170 4.56 19.62 -18.04
CA ARG A 170 5.28 18.44 -17.53
C ARG A 170 5.03 17.27 -18.46
N THR A 171 6.04 16.97 -19.22
CA THR A 171 5.96 15.95 -20.27
C THR A 171 5.73 14.55 -19.72
N SER A 172 5.04 13.74 -20.51
CA SER A 172 4.77 12.33 -20.19
C SER A 172 6.05 11.51 -20.06
N ALA A 173 5.99 10.47 -19.26
CA ALA A 173 7.05 9.47 -19.13
C ALA A 173 6.46 8.07 -19.02
N MET A 174 7.19 7.08 -19.48
CA MET A 174 6.93 5.67 -19.28
C MET A 174 8.14 5.03 -18.59
N LEU A 175 7.89 4.32 -17.50
CA LEU A 175 8.89 3.50 -16.84
C LEU A 175 8.70 2.05 -17.28
N GLN A 176 9.73 1.48 -17.87
CA GLN A 176 9.86 0.06 -18.13
C GLN A 176 10.80 -0.53 -17.08
N LEU A 177 10.31 -1.54 -16.37
CA LEU A 177 11.07 -2.30 -15.38
C LEU A 177 11.10 -3.75 -15.82
N ASP A 178 12.28 -4.31 -15.88
CA ASP A 178 12.51 -5.73 -16.06
C ASP A 178 13.16 -6.29 -14.79
N PHE A 179 12.43 -7.17 -14.10
CA PHE A 179 12.89 -7.85 -12.91
C PHE A 179 13.20 -9.31 -13.25
N ASN A 180 14.47 -9.64 -13.27
CA ASN A 180 14.95 -10.97 -13.56
C ASN A 180 15.87 -11.50 -12.44
N PRO A 181 15.30 -12.26 -11.49
CA PRO A 181 16.07 -12.80 -10.37
C PRO A 181 16.93 -14.01 -10.75
N THR A 182 16.73 -14.61 -11.94
CA THR A 182 17.45 -15.80 -12.36
C THR A 182 18.83 -15.50 -12.93
N GLY A 183 19.02 -14.28 -13.45
CA GLY A 183 20.24 -13.91 -14.20
C GLY A 183 20.32 -14.50 -15.62
N ASP A 184 19.36 -15.33 -16.04
CA ASP A 184 19.27 -15.87 -17.38
C ASP A 184 18.51 -14.88 -18.29
N GLU A 185 19.20 -14.30 -19.26
CA GLU A 185 18.62 -13.31 -20.18
C GLU A 185 17.54 -13.91 -21.10
N ASP A 186 17.57 -15.21 -21.32
CA ASP A 186 16.61 -15.94 -22.14
C ASP A 186 15.42 -16.49 -21.33
N ALA A 187 15.39 -16.24 -20.03
CA ALA A 187 14.27 -16.68 -19.17
C ALA A 187 12.93 -16.12 -19.68
N PRO A 188 11.89 -16.95 -19.79
CA PRO A 188 10.59 -16.49 -20.27
C PRO A 188 9.96 -15.50 -19.30
N VAL A 189 9.26 -14.49 -19.84
CA VAL A 189 8.50 -13.53 -19.04
C VAL A 189 7.36 -14.25 -18.33
N PHE A 190 7.39 -14.28 -17.01
CA PHE A 190 6.35 -14.90 -16.18
C PHE A 190 5.08 -14.05 -16.10
N ALA A 191 5.24 -12.72 -15.92
CA ALA A 191 4.13 -11.80 -15.78
C ALA A 191 4.51 -10.40 -16.29
N CYS A 192 3.52 -9.68 -16.81
CA CYS A 192 3.65 -8.27 -17.15
C CYS A 192 2.65 -7.47 -16.33
N LEU A 193 3.14 -6.53 -15.54
CA LEU A 193 2.32 -5.63 -14.73
C LEU A 193 2.25 -4.26 -15.39
N VAL A 194 1.04 -3.78 -15.65
CA VAL A 194 0.80 -2.47 -16.27
C VAL A 194 0.08 -1.57 -15.28
N GLY A 195 0.69 -0.43 -14.97
CA GLY A 195 0.15 0.57 -14.04
C GLY A 195 -0.02 1.92 -14.71
N LYS A 196 -1.13 2.60 -14.44
CA LYS A 196 -1.39 3.98 -14.85
C LYS A 196 -0.93 4.94 -13.76
N GLY A 197 0.14 5.68 -14.01
CA GLY A 197 0.75 6.63 -13.07
C GLY A 197 0.34 8.08 -13.33
N ILE A 198 -0.94 8.36 -13.58
CA ILE A 198 -1.42 9.75 -13.73
C ILE A 198 -1.42 10.44 -12.38
N THR A 199 -0.72 11.57 -12.31
CA THR A 199 -0.53 12.33 -11.07
C THR A 199 -1.54 13.47 -10.91
N PHE A 200 -2.09 13.98 -12.02
CA PHE A 200 -3.19 14.95 -12.05
C PHE A 200 -3.93 14.85 -13.38
N ASP A 201 -5.25 14.84 -13.36
CA ASP A 201 -6.07 14.74 -14.57
C ASP A 201 -7.23 15.75 -14.52
N SER A 202 -7.09 16.83 -15.29
CA SER A 202 -8.14 17.85 -15.44
C SER A 202 -9.29 17.44 -16.38
N GLY A 203 -9.12 16.35 -17.15
CA GLY A 203 -10.07 15.88 -18.16
C GLY A 203 -9.85 16.44 -19.55
N GLY A 204 -8.92 17.36 -19.77
CA GLY A 204 -8.63 17.96 -21.07
C GLY A 204 -9.84 18.69 -21.64
N TYR A 205 -10.27 18.38 -22.89
CA TYR A 205 -11.47 18.97 -23.49
C TYR A 205 -12.77 18.63 -22.76
N SER A 206 -12.82 17.51 -22.03
CA SER A 206 -13.89 17.13 -21.11
C SER A 206 -13.49 17.49 -19.69
N ILE A 207 -13.41 18.80 -19.39
CA ILE A 207 -12.97 19.29 -18.07
C ILE A 207 -13.82 18.70 -16.97
N LYS A 208 -13.17 18.14 -15.96
CA LYS A 208 -13.86 17.57 -14.80
C LYS A 208 -14.44 18.69 -13.93
N PRO A 209 -15.69 18.57 -13.46
CA PRO A 209 -16.21 19.45 -12.41
C PRO A 209 -15.33 19.44 -11.16
N GLY A 210 -15.24 20.60 -10.47
CA GLY A 210 -14.32 20.79 -9.35
C GLY A 210 -14.39 19.70 -8.27
N GLN A 211 -15.59 19.20 -7.98
CA GLN A 211 -15.81 18.09 -7.02
C GLN A 211 -15.13 16.77 -7.40
N PHE A 212 -14.90 16.53 -8.70
CA PHE A 212 -14.17 15.35 -9.18
C PHE A 212 -12.67 15.61 -9.36
N MET A 213 -12.28 16.88 -9.50
CA MET A 213 -10.86 17.24 -9.56
C MET A 213 -10.14 17.12 -8.22
N THR A 214 -10.85 17.36 -7.11
CA THR A 214 -10.26 17.26 -5.76
C THR A 214 -9.84 15.85 -5.37
N ALA A 215 -10.34 14.84 -6.09
CA ALA A 215 -9.98 13.43 -5.87
C ALA A 215 -8.79 12.95 -6.74
N MET A 216 -8.21 13.86 -7.52
CA MET A 216 -7.09 13.55 -8.43
C MET A 216 -5.74 13.86 -7.79
#